data_5cbf4a260b0012b1d5ede26329238b9b
#
_entry.id   5cbf4a260b0012b1d5ede26329238b9b
#
_cell.length_a   1.000
_cell.length_b   1.000
_cell.length_c   1.000
_cell.angle_alpha   90.00
_cell.angle_beta   90.00
_cell.angle_gamma   90.00
#
_symmetry.space_group_name_H-M   'P 1'
#
loop_
_entity.id
_entity.type
_entity.pdbx_description
1 polymer ?
#
loop_
_entity_poly.entity_id
_entity_poly.type
_entity_poly.pdbx_seq_one_letter_code
_entity_poly.pdbx_strand_id
1 'polypeptide(L)'
;MITSRAGVPSLIEAFRLSGTAAVVDATIKFKSRKRGLSPSEMVESHLALWAAGGERAEDFDHFRQDKALSELLGHELPAAQTARDFLAQFHEDDLPLLSGGKASVPSESAALQGLAAANKELILDLQCRKPQKIATLDIDATIIHSSKKAAKRAYDGERGYQPVLVLWAEQDVIVADEFRDGNVPAGMGNLRIIQ
;
A
#
# COMPACT_ATOMS: atom_id res chain seq x y z
N MET A 1 13.75 12.09 -25.65
CA MET A 1 12.31 11.83 -25.37
C MET A 1 11.81 12.84 -24.34
N ILE A 2 10.52 13.16 -24.32
CA ILE A 2 9.92 14.12 -23.38
C ILE A 2 8.77 13.38 -22.70
N THR A 3 8.68 13.47 -21.38
CA THR A 3 7.54 12.99 -20.61
C THR A 3 6.82 14.16 -19.93
N SER A 4 5.50 14.14 -19.87
CA SER A 4 4.70 15.05 -19.07
C SER A 4 4.74 14.75 -17.56
N ARG A 5 5.39 13.64 -17.17
CA ARG A 5 5.44 13.09 -15.81
C ARG A 5 6.82 13.25 -15.17
N ALA A 6 7.56 14.30 -15.51
CA ALA A 6 8.94 14.51 -15.07
C ALA A 6 9.13 14.63 -13.54
N GLY A 7 8.06 14.90 -12.78
CA GLY A 7 8.11 14.94 -11.32
C GLY A 7 8.07 13.54 -10.66
N VAL A 8 7.55 12.53 -11.35
CA VAL A 8 7.41 11.17 -10.80
C VAL A 8 8.76 10.54 -10.44
N PRO A 9 9.82 10.61 -11.30
CA PRO A 9 11.11 10.07 -10.96
C PRO A 9 11.72 10.62 -9.67
N SER A 10 11.47 11.89 -9.33
CA SER A 10 11.97 12.48 -8.09
C SER A 10 11.32 11.86 -6.85
N LEU A 11 10.03 11.49 -6.93
CA LEU A 11 9.34 10.75 -5.87
C LEU A 11 9.93 9.35 -5.71
N ILE A 12 10.18 8.66 -6.82
CA ILE A 12 10.77 7.32 -6.81
C ILE A 12 12.21 7.36 -6.27
N GLU A 13 12.98 8.37 -6.62
CA GLU A 13 14.32 8.56 -6.05
C GLU A 13 14.29 8.78 -4.53
N ALA A 14 13.32 9.57 -4.03
CA ALA A 14 13.12 9.74 -2.59
C ALA A 14 12.78 8.40 -1.89
N PHE A 15 11.92 7.58 -2.49
CA PHE A 15 11.60 6.23 -2.01
C PHE A 15 12.85 5.33 -1.95
N ARG A 16 13.73 5.39 -2.96
CA ARG A 16 14.99 4.63 -2.99
C ARG A 16 15.97 5.10 -1.91
N LEU A 17 16.16 6.42 -1.82
CA LEU A 17 17.09 7.05 -0.87
C LEU A 17 16.67 6.89 0.60
N SER A 18 15.39 6.73 0.89
CA SER A 18 14.89 6.46 2.24
C SER A 18 15.25 5.06 2.78
N GLY A 19 15.79 4.17 1.94
CA GLY A 19 16.04 2.78 2.29
C GLY A 19 14.80 1.86 2.16
N THR A 20 13.62 2.43 1.92
CA THR A 20 12.34 1.70 1.86
C THR A 20 12.35 0.60 0.79
N ALA A 21 12.93 0.86 -0.39
CA ALA A 21 13.05 -0.12 -1.47
C ALA A 21 13.83 -1.38 -1.02
N ALA A 22 14.91 -1.20 -0.26
CA ALA A 22 15.71 -2.32 0.26
C ALA A 22 14.90 -3.16 1.27
N VAL A 23 14.08 -2.53 2.12
CA VAL A 23 13.19 -3.24 3.07
C VAL A 23 12.13 -4.03 2.30
N VAL A 24 11.51 -3.46 1.27
CA VAL A 24 10.57 -4.17 0.39
C VAL A 24 11.21 -5.43 -0.19
N ASP A 25 12.39 -5.32 -0.78
CA ASP A 25 13.09 -6.48 -1.36
C ASP A 25 13.59 -7.48 -0.31
N ALA A 26 13.85 -7.03 0.92
CA ALA A 26 14.24 -7.91 2.02
C ALA A 26 13.05 -8.70 2.59
N THR A 27 11.85 -8.12 2.63
CA THR A 27 10.69 -8.69 3.33
C THR A 27 9.69 -9.39 2.38
N ILE A 28 9.50 -8.89 1.16
CA ILE A 28 8.53 -9.45 0.22
C ILE A 28 9.22 -10.47 -0.69
N LYS A 29 8.92 -11.75 -0.50
CA LYS A 29 9.58 -12.89 -1.17
C LYS A 29 8.63 -13.69 -2.06
N PHE A 30 7.97 -13.06 -3.02
CA PHE A 30 7.03 -13.74 -3.92
C PHE A 30 7.69 -14.60 -5.00
N LYS A 31 8.97 -14.38 -5.32
CA LYS A 31 9.61 -15.04 -6.45
C LYS A 31 10.72 -15.97 -6.03
N SER A 32 10.69 -17.20 -6.55
CA SER A 32 11.81 -18.15 -6.53
C SER A 32 12.80 -17.91 -7.67
N ARG A 33 12.43 -17.16 -8.73
CA ARG A 33 13.25 -16.93 -9.94
C ARG A 33 13.55 -15.44 -10.11
N LYS A 34 14.80 -15.10 -10.43
CA LYS A 34 15.28 -13.73 -10.72
C LYS A 34 14.88 -13.26 -12.15
N ARG A 35 13.61 -13.29 -12.51
CA ARG A 35 13.12 -12.78 -13.79
C ARG A 35 12.04 -11.72 -13.59
N GLY A 36 12.05 -10.68 -14.44
CA GLY A 36 11.11 -9.54 -14.37
C GLY A 36 11.40 -8.62 -13.20
N LEU A 37 10.49 -7.68 -12.95
CA LEU A 37 10.61 -6.66 -11.90
C LEU A 37 10.77 -7.27 -10.51
N SER A 38 11.63 -6.68 -9.69
CA SER A 38 11.75 -6.99 -8.25
C SER A 38 10.49 -6.54 -7.50
N PRO A 39 10.29 -6.97 -6.24
CA PRO A 39 9.20 -6.44 -5.41
C PRO A 39 9.26 -4.91 -5.25
N SER A 40 10.44 -4.33 -5.05
CA SER A 40 10.60 -2.88 -4.95
C SER A 40 10.27 -2.16 -6.26
N GLU A 41 10.71 -2.66 -7.41
CA GLU A 41 10.34 -2.12 -8.73
C GLU A 41 8.83 -2.23 -9.00
N MET A 42 8.17 -3.26 -8.51
CA MET A 42 6.70 -3.38 -8.58
C MET A 42 6.02 -2.33 -7.69
N VAL A 43 6.50 -2.11 -6.47
CA VAL A 43 6.00 -1.04 -5.58
C VAL A 43 6.26 0.34 -6.21
N GLU A 44 7.47 0.60 -6.70
CA GLU A 44 7.81 1.82 -7.43
C GLU A 44 6.88 2.08 -8.61
N SER A 45 6.55 1.03 -9.36
CA SER A 45 5.62 1.12 -10.49
C SER A 45 4.23 1.57 -10.04
N HIS A 46 3.71 1.04 -8.92
CA HIS A 46 2.42 1.47 -8.37
C HIS A 46 2.48 2.90 -7.83
N LEU A 47 3.56 3.28 -7.15
CA LEU A 47 3.77 4.67 -6.71
C LEU A 47 3.82 5.63 -7.90
N ALA A 48 4.53 5.26 -8.97
CA ALA A 48 4.61 6.04 -10.20
C ALA A 48 3.24 6.16 -10.89
N LEU A 49 2.45 5.07 -10.91
CA LEU A 49 1.10 5.06 -11.45
C LEU A 49 0.21 6.07 -10.71
N TRP A 50 0.13 5.98 -9.39
CA TRP A 50 -0.72 6.86 -8.57
C TRP A 50 -0.25 8.31 -8.62
N ALA A 51 1.05 8.57 -8.51
CA ALA A 51 1.62 9.92 -8.63
C ALA A 51 1.38 10.56 -10.01
N ALA A 52 1.23 9.74 -11.05
CA ALA A 52 0.90 10.19 -12.40
C ALA A 52 -0.62 10.33 -12.64
N GLY A 53 -1.47 10.09 -11.63
CA GLY A 53 -2.92 10.19 -11.71
C GLY A 53 -3.63 8.93 -12.23
N GLY A 54 -2.95 7.77 -12.25
CA GLY A 54 -3.58 6.48 -12.54
C GLY A 54 -4.39 5.98 -11.34
N GLU A 55 -5.49 5.32 -11.61
CA GLU A 55 -6.43 4.81 -10.59
C GLU A 55 -6.57 3.29 -10.62
N ARG A 56 -6.23 2.66 -11.76
CA ARG A 56 -6.48 1.25 -12.01
C ARG A 56 -5.25 0.56 -12.59
N ALA A 57 -5.17 -0.74 -12.42
CA ALA A 57 -4.10 -1.54 -13.02
C ALA A 57 -4.08 -1.42 -14.57
N GLU A 58 -5.24 -1.21 -15.20
CA GLU A 58 -5.37 -1.02 -16.64
C GLU A 58 -4.62 0.23 -17.15
N ASP A 59 -4.45 1.24 -16.31
CA ASP A 59 -3.73 2.47 -16.65
C ASP A 59 -2.25 2.22 -16.90
N PHE A 60 -1.68 1.13 -16.36
CA PHE A 60 -0.32 0.71 -16.69
C PHE A 60 -0.13 0.51 -18.20
N ASP A 61 -1.11 -0.03 -18.91
CA ASP A 61 -1.00 -0.28 -20.34
C ASP A 61 -0.88 1.02 -21.15
N HIS A 62 -1.43 2.13 -20.62
CA HIS A 62 -1.23 3.47 -21.15
C HIS A 62 0.14 4.04 -20.75
N PHE A 63 0.53 3.96 -19.47
CA PHE A 63 1.78 4.54 -18.98
C PHE A 63 3.04 3.85 -19.52
N ARG A 64 2.97 2.56 -19.85
CA ARG A 64 4.05 1.80 -20.50
C ARG A 64 4.44 2.37 -21.88
N GLN A 65 3.58 3.16 -22.51
CA GLN A 65 3.87 3.83 -23.79
C GLN A 65 4.82 5.02 -23.61
N ASP A 66 4.92 5.56 -22.38
CA ASP A 66 5.86 6.65 -22.05
C ASP A 66 7.26 6.09 -21.82
N LYS A 67 8.02 5.94 -22.93
CA LYS A 67 9.38 5.42 -22.87
C LYS A 67 10.34 6.32 -22.10
N ALA A 68 10.11 7.64 -22.12
CA ALA A 68 10.93 8.58 -21.34
C ALA A 68 10.74 8.36 -19.83
N LEU A 69 9.51 8.07 -19.38
CA LEU A 69 9.25 7.72 -17.99
C LEU A 69 10.00 6.43 -17.61
N SER A 70 9.91 5.37 -18.42
CA SER A 70 10.61 4.11 -18.16
C SER A 70 12.13 4.27 -18.11
N GLU A 71 12.71 5.10 -18.98
CA GLU A 71 14.14 5.41 -18.94
C GLU A 71 14.54 6.13 -17.64
N LEU A 72 13.73 7.08 -17.18
CA LEU A 72 13.96 7.80 -15.93
C LEU A 72 13.79 6.92 -14.68
N LEU A 73 12.88 5.96 -14.72
CA LEU A 73 12.71 4.98 -13.65
C LEU A 73 13.81 3.90 -13.63
N GLY A 74 14.45 3.67 -14.77
CA GLY A 74 15.47 2.63 -14.95
C GLY A 74 14.90 1.22 -15.16
N HIS A 75 13.58 1.08 -15.28
CA HIS A 75 12.89 -0.17 -15.62
C HIS A 75 11.60 0.10 -16.40
N GLU A 76 11.11 -0.90 -17.11
CA GLU A 76 9.80 -0.82 -17.77
C GLU A 76 8.67 -1.01 -16.74
N LEU A 77 7.58 -0.25 -16.91
CA LEU A 77 6.38 -0.44 -16.11
C LEU A 77 5.71 -1.80 -16.43
N PRO A 78 5.09 -2.47 -15.44
CA PRO A 78 4.44 -3.76 -15.65
C PRO A 78 3.23 -3.65 -16.58
N ALA A 79 2.83 -4.74 -17.20
CA ALA A 79 1.50 -4.85 -17.81
C ALA A 79 0.43 -4.90 -16.73
N ALA A 80 -0.79 -4.47 -17.05
CA ALA A 80 -1.93 -4.49 -16.12
C ALA A 80 -2.13 -5.85 -15.45
N GLN A 81 -2.01 -6.95 -16.21
CA GLN A 81 -2.13 -8.30 -15.63
C GLN A 81 -1.00 -8.61 -14.64
N THR A 82 0.24 -8.24 -14.96
CA THR A 82 1.40 -8.45 -14.07
C THR A 82 1.23 -7.68 -12.75
N ALA A 83 0.69 -6.46 -12.81
CA ALA A 83 0.38 -5.66 -11.63
C ALA A 83 -0.71 -6.32 -10.77
N ARG A 84 -1.79 -6.81 -11.39
CA ARG A 84 -2.83 -7.57 -10.68
C ARG A 84 -2.31 -8.85 -10.04
N ASP A 85 -1.50 -9.61 -10.76
CA ASP A 85 -0.90 -10.84 -10.26
C ASP A 85 0.05 -10.57 -9.08
N PHE A 86 0.76 -9.44 -9.09
CA PHE A 86 1.55 -9.00 -7.96
C PHE A 86 0.69 -8.69 -6.73
N LEU A 87 -0.36 -7.91 -6.89
CA LEU A 87 -1.28 -7.58 -5.78
C LEU A 87 -1.98 -8.82 -5.23
N ALA A 88 -2.34 -9.78 -6.09
CA ALA A 88 -2.97 -11.02 -5.65
C ALA A 88 -2.07 -11.87 -4.73
N GLN A 89 -0.74 -11.74 -4.82
CA GLN A 89 0.20 -12.48 -3.98
C GLN A 89 0.24 -12.01 -2.51
N PHE A 90 -0.37 -10.87 -2.21
CA PHE A 90 -0.52 -10.41 -0.82
C PHE A 90 -1.68 -11.09 -0.10
N HIS A 91 -2.58 -11.72 -0.86
CA HIS A 91 -3.70 -12.46 -0.29
C HIS A 91 -3.25 -13.86 0.11
N GLU A 92 -3.56 -14.24 1.33
CA GLU A 92 -3.39 -15.60 1.87
C GLU A 92 -4.75 -16.06 2.40
N ASP A 93 -5.17 -17.26 1.99
CA ASP A 93 -6.30 -17.95 2.59
C ASP A 93 -5.91 -18.49 3.98
N ASP A 94 -6.88 -18.74 4.83
CA ASP A 94 -6.69 -19.40 6.13
C ASP A 94 -5.85 -18.66 7.18
N LEU A 95 -5.71 -17.32 7.06
CA LEU A 95 -5.06 -16.52 8.09
C LEU A 95 -5.85 -16.55 9.42
N PRO A 96 -5.15 -16.61 10.58
CA PRO A 96 -5.80 -16.56 11.88
C PRO A 96 -6.61 -15.29 12.07
N LEU A 97 -7.77 -15.39 12.69
CA LEU A 97 -8.57 -14.22 13.04
C LEU A 97 -8.05 -13.57 14.32
N LEU A 98 -7.86 -12.26 14.29
CA LEU A 98 -7.41 -11.45 15.43
C LEU A 98 -8.53 -11.20 16.45
N SER A 99 -9.79 -11.36 16.03
CA SER A 99 -10.96 -11.22 16.91
C SER A 99 -12.02 -12.24 16.51
N GLY A 100 -12.80 -12.70 17.49
CA GLY A 100 -13.90 -13.64 17.28
C GLY A 100 -15.27 -12.96 17.32
N GLY A 101 -16.28 -13.62 16.76
CA GLY A 101 -17.65 -13.17 16.74
C GLY A 101 -18.19 -12.87 15.34
N LYS A 102 -19.23 -12.02 15.25
CA LYS A 102 -19.86 -11.66 13.96
C LYS A 102 -18.97 -10.75 13.10
N ALA A 103 -18.09 -9.98 13.75
CA ALA A 103 -17.10 -9.13 13.11
C ALA A 103 -15.71 -9.69 13.42
N SER A 104 -14.93 -9.95 12.40
CA SER A 104 -13.58 -10.51 12.54
C SER A 104 -12.60 -9.80 11.61
N VAL A 105 -11.38 -9.65 12.09
CA VAL A 105 -10.27 -9.11 11.33
C VAL A 105 -9.26 -10.24 11.18
N PRO A 106 -8.89 -10.65 9.97
CA PRO A 106 -7.81 -11.61 9.78
C PRO A 106 -6.46 -10.98 10.18
N SER A 107 -5.50 -11.81 10.56
CA SER A 107 -4.12 -11.35 10.69
C SER A 107 -3.57 -10.98 9.32
N GLU A 108 -2.55 -10.13 9.31
CA GLU A 108 -1.88 -9.77 8.06
C GLU A 108 -1.01 -10.93 7.56
N SER A 109 -0.97 -11.10 6.23
CA SER A 109 0.00 -11.99 5.59
C SER A 109 1.44 -11.52 5.84
N ALA A 110 2.40 -12.42 5.70
CA ALA A 110 3.82 -12.07 5.81
C ALA A 110 4.22 -10.95 4.83
N ALA A 111 3.61 -10.93 3.65
CA ALA A 111 3.85 -9.89 2.64
C ALA A 111 3.26 -8.53 3.04
N LEU A 112 2.07 -8.48 3.65
CA LEU A 112 1.50 -7.25 4.18
C LEU A 112 2.33 -6.70 5.35
N GLN A 113 2.78 -7.57 6.26
CA GLN A 113 3.74 -7.19 7.31
C GLN A 113 5.04 -6.63 6.72
N GLY A 114 5.48 -7.13 5.56
CA GLY A 114 6.62 -6.61 4.81
C GLY A 114 6.38 -5.17 4.31
N LEU A 115 5.18 -4.86 3.82
CA LEU A 115 4.80 -3.48 3.45
C LEU A 115 4.72 -2.57 4.68
N ALA A 116 4.16 -3.04 5.79
CA ALA A 116 4.14 -2.28 7.04
C ALA A 116 5.56 -1.96 7.54
N ALA A 117 6.50 -2.91 7.42
CA ALA A 117 7.91 -2.67 7.73
C ALA A 117 8.55 -1.63 6.81
N ALA A 118 8.22 -1.65 5.51
CA ALA A 118 8.67 -0.65 4.55
C ALA A 118 8.11 0.75 4.86
N ASN A 119 6.82 0.85 5.23
CA ASN A 119 6.22 2.11 5.67
C ASN A 119 6.89 2.64 6.93
N LYS A 120 7.19 1.77 7.89
CA LYS A 120 7.94 2.13 9.11
C LYS A 120 9.31 2.72 8.79
N GLU A 121 10.04 2.15 7.82
CA GLU A 121 11.34 2.69 7.40
C GLU A 121 11.21 4.10 6.82
N LEU A 122 10.19 4.32 5.98
CA LEU A 122 9.90 5.64 5.42
C LEU A 122 9.59 6.67 6.53
N ILE A 123 8.83 6.29 7.55
CA ILE A 123 8.50 7.15 8.69
C ILE A 123 9.74 7.45 9.53
N LEU A 124 10.63 6.47 9.73
CA LEU A 124 11.91 6.67 10.43
C LEU A 124 12.82 7.63 9.66
N ASP A 125 12.94 7.49 8.34
CA ASP A 125 13.70 8.44 7.51
C ASP A 125 13.12 9.86 7.61
N LEU A 126 11.79 10.00 7.52
CA LEU A 126 11.11 11.28 7.70
C LEU A 126 11.38 11.88 9.07
N GLN A 127 11.29 11.08 10.13
CA GLN A 127 11.57 11.52 11.50
C GLN A 127 13.02 11.92 11.69
N CYS A 128 13.97 11.28 11.01
CA CYS A 128 15.38 11.69 11.03
C CYS A 128 15.58 13.05 10.35
N ARG A 129 14.87 13.33 9.25
CA ARG A 129 14.99 14.58 8.48
C ARG A 129 14.23 15.75 9.11
N LYS A 130 13.06 15.48 9.69
CA LYS A 130 12.16 16.47 10.29
C LYS A 130 11.66 15.96 11.64
N PRO A 131 12.51 15.97 12.71
CA PRO A 131 12.16 15.41 13.99
C PRO A 131 10.94 16.08 14.63
N GLN A 132 9.99 15.28 15.11
CA GLN A 132 8.85 15.72 15.91
C GLN A 132 8.94 15.10 17.31
N LYS A 133 8.56 15.87 18.34
CA LYS A 133 8.53 15.42 19.73
C LYS A 133 7.16 14.92 20.17
N ILE A 134 6.15 15.24 19.40
CA ILE A 134 4.74 14.91 19.69
C ILE A 134 4.19 14.17 18.48
N ALA A 135 3.39 13.16 18.71
CA ALA A 135 2.61 12.50 17.70
C ALA A 135 1.13 12.56 18.08
N THR A 136 0.37 13.39 17.37
CA THR A 136 -1.09 13.37 17.43
C THR A 136 -1.56 12.37 16.38
N LEU A 137 -2.17 11.27 16.83
CA LEU A 137 -2.67 10.24 15.94
C LEU A 137 -4.18 10.44 15.73
N ASP A 138 -4.55 10.68 14.48
CA ASP A 138 -5.94 10.69 14.05
C ASP A 138 -6.27 9.33 13.43
N ILE A 139 -7.30 8.68 13.98
CA ILE A 139 -7.71 7.31 13.57
C ILE A 139 -9.07 7.42 12.92
N ASP A 140 -9.13 7.20 11.64
CA ASP A 140 -10.36 7.25 10.85
C ASP A 140 -10.66 5.92 10.16
N ALA A 141 -11.96 5.64 10.03
CA ALA A 141 -12.46 4.46 9.34
C ALA A 141 -13.46 4.90 8.25
N THR A 142 -13.12 4.65 7.02
CA THR A 142 -13.91 5.07 5.86
C THR A 142 -14.61 3.88 5.20
N ILE A 143 -15.91 4.00 4.89
CA ILE A 143 -16.62 2.96 4.15
C ILE A 143 -16.29 3.07 2.66
N ILE A 144 -15.85 1.94 2.08
CA ILE A 144 -15.66 1.76 0.65
C ILE A 144 -16.75 0.82 0.15
N HIS A 145 -17.75 1.34 -0.53
CA HIS A 145 -18.84 0.53 -1.08
C HIS A 145 -18.34 -0.43 -2.15
N SER A 146 -18.87 -1.64 -2.15
CA SER A 146 -18.46 -2.68 -3.09
C SER A 146 -19.59 -3.66 -3.41
N SER A 147 -19.77 -3.97 -4.69
CA SER A 147 -20.71 -4.98 -5.17
C SER A 147 -20.17 -6.42 -5.10
N LYS A 148 -18.94 -6.63 -4.63
CA LYS A 148 -18.34 -7.96 -4.52
C LYS A 148 -19.14 -8.84 -3.55
N LYS A 149 -19.30 -10.12 -3.89
CA LYS A 149 -20.01 -11.08 -3.03
C LYS A 149 -19.39 -11.23 -1.64
N ALA A 150 -18.07 -11.10 -1.54
CA ALA A 150 -17.33 -11.18 -0.27
C ALA A 150 -17.55 -9.95 0.63
N ALA A 151 -17.90 -8.78 0.07
CA ALA A 151 -18.12 -7.58 0.85
C ALA A 151 -19.27 -7.76 1.85
N LYS A 152 -19.05 -7.37 3.10
CA LYS A 152 -20.05 -7.46 4.19
C LYS A 152 -20.89 -6.18 4.25
N ARG A 153 -22.05 -6.25 4.92
CA ARG A 153 -22.88 -5.06 5.16
C ARG A 153 -22.22 -4.16 6.20
N ALA A 154 -22.01 -2.91 5.86
CA ALA A 154 -21.57 -1.86 6.76
C ALA A 154 -22.74 -1.32 7.60
N TYR A 155 -22.44 -0.40 8.51
CA TYR A 155 -23.48 0.17 9.42
C TYR A 155 -24.55 0.99 8.69
N ASP A 156 -24.25 1.50 7.49
CA ASP A 156 -25.19 2.20 6.62
C ASP A 156 -26.15 1.26 5.86
N GLY A 157 -25.97 -0.06 6.02
CA GLY A 157 -26.78 -1.09 5.37
C GLY A 157 -26.29 -1.51 3.98
N GLU A 158 -25.34 -0.78 3.40
CA GLU A 158 -24.77 -1.12 2.09
C GLU A 158 -23.62 -2.14 2.25
N ARG A 159 -23.25 -2.80 1.15
CA ARG A 159 -22.09 -3.70 1.14
C ARG A 159 -20.81 -2.92 0.90
N GLY A 160 -19.77 -3.26 1.67
CA GLY A 160 -18.49 -2.60 1.50
C GLY A 160 -17.39 -3.19 2.39
N TYR A 161 -16.33 -2.43 2.46
CA TYR A 161 -15.19 -2.60 3.36
C TYR A 161 -15.06 -1.34 4.21
N GLN A 162 -14.44 -1.46 5.37
CA GLN A 162 -14.26 -0.34 6.29
C GLN A 162 -12.80 -0.29 6.77
N PRO A 163 -11.84 0.03 5.87
CA PRO A 163 -10.45 0.20 6.27
C PRO A 163 -10.31 1.30 7.31
N VAL A 164 -9.32 1.14 8.19
CA VAL A 164 -8.90 2.12 9.18
C VAL A 164 -7.54 2.66 8.77
N LEU A 165 -7.38 3.97 8.83
CA LEU A 165 -6.11 4.66 8.63
C LEU A 165 -5.72 5.39 9.90
N VAL A 166 -4.44 5.43 10.22
CA VAL A 166 -3.86 6.19 11.33
C VAL A 166 -2.94 7.26 10.76
N LEU A 167 -3.37 8.50 10.87
CA LEU A 167 -2.61 9.67 10.42
C LEU A 167 -1.79 10.25 11.57
N TRP A 168 -0.51 10.51 11.36
CA TRP A 168 0.29 11.35 12.23
C TRP A 168 0.18 12.81 11.77
N ALA A 169 -0.60 13.61 12.49
CA ALA A 169 -1.01 14.94 12.05
C ALA A 169 0.15 15.93 11.87
N GLU A 170 1.17 15.91 12.74
CA GLU A 170 2.29 16.86 12.65
C GLU A 170 3.24 16.59 11.46
N GLN A 171 3.22 15.35 10.95
CA GLN A 171 4.02 14.95 9.79
C GLN A 171 3.20 14.80 8.51
N ASP A 172 1.87 14.80 8.64
CA ASP A 172 0.92 14.58 7.53
C ASP A 172 1.19 13.25 6.78
N VAL A 173 1.39 12.17 7.55
CA VAL A 173 1.70 10.83 7.00
C VAL A 173 0.84 9.75 7.65
N ILE A 174 0.47 8.75 6.86
CA ILE A 174 -0.17 7.54 7.37
C ILE A 174 0.89 6.65 8.00
N VAL A 175 0.75 6.39 9.30
CA VAL A 175 1.70 5.59 10.07
C VAL A 175 1.27 4.13 10.20
N ALA A 176 -0.02 3.86 10.10
CA ALA A 176 -0.57 2.50 10.09
C ALA A 176 -1.90 2.45 9.33
N ASP A 177 -2.25 1.29 8.86
CA ASP A 177 -3.53 1.01 8.24
C ASP A 177 -3.97 -0.43 8.56
N GLU A 178 -5.26 -0.68 8.42
CA GLU A 178 -5.82 -2.02 8.51
C GLU A 178 -7.04 -2.14 7.60
N PHE A 179 -6.99 -3.08 6.67
CA PHE A 179 -8.13 -3.38 5.82
C PHE A 179 -9.14 -4.25 6.57
N ARG A 180 -10.41 -3.83 6.60
CA ARG A 180 -11.49 -4.48 7.34
C ARG A 180 -12.72 -4.71 6.47
N ASP A 181 -13.44 -5.78 6.78
CA ASP A 181 -14.79 -5.97 6.24
C ASP A 181 -15.75 -4.87 6.74
N GLY A 182 -16.78 -4.56 5.96
CA GLY A 182 -17.75 -3.50 6.27
C GLY A 182 -18.52 -3.71 7.57
N ASN A 183 -18.64 -4.94 8.07
CA ASN A 183 -19.32 -5.25 9.32
C ASN A 183 -18.43 -5.12 10.58
N VAL A 184 -17.16 -4.72 10.42
CA VAL A 184 -16.24 -4.49 11.54
C VAL A 184 -16.46 -3.07 12.09
N PRO A 185 -16.81 -2.89 13.37
CA PRO A 185 -16.99 -1.55 13.92
C PRO A 185 -15.71 -0.70 13.85
N ALA A 186 -15.85 0.59 13.52
CA ALA A 186 -14.74 1.53 13.37
C ALA A 186 -13.79 1.57 14.58
N GLY A 187 -14.34 1.49 15.80
CA GLY A 187 -13.55 1.51 17.04
C GLY A 187 -12.96 0.18 17.48
N MET A 188 -13.24 -0.92 16.75
CA MET A 188 -12.82 -2.24 17.19
C MET A 188 -11.29 -2.44 17.03
N GLY A 189 -10.60 -2.68 18.16
CA GLY A 189 -9.19 -3.05 18.16
C GLY A 189 -8.21 -1.94 17.76
N ASN A 190 -8.61 -0.68 17.72
CA ASN A 190 -7.77 0.44 17.29
C ASN A 190 -6.46 0.56 18.10
N LEU A 191 -6.49 0.23 19.41
CA LEU A 191 -5.29 0.25 20.23
C LEU A 191 -4.19 -0.70 19.71
N ARG A 192 -4.59 -1.83 19.12
CA ARG A 192 -3.66 -2.82 18.54
C ARG A 192 -2.92 -2.27 17.32
N ILE A 193 -3.60 -1.41 16.53
CA ILE A 193 -3.01 -0.86 15.28
C ILE A 193 -1.87 0.12 15.61
N ILE A 194 -1.92 0.77 16.78
CA ILE A 194 -0.95 1.81 17.19
C ILE A 194 0.12 1.29 18.17
N GLN A 195 0.12 0.02 18.50
CA GLN A 195 1.14 -0.66 19.33
C GLN A 195 2.25 -1.29 18.47
#